data_14b0aa5a04ef25da248dadd5c665ad40
#
_entry.id   14b0aa5a04ef25da248dadd5c665ad40
#
_cell.length_a   1.000
_cell.length_b   1.000
_cell.length_c   1.000
_cell.angle_alpha   90.00
_cell.angle_beta   90.00
_cell.angle_gamma   90.00
#
_symmetry.space_group_name_H-M   'P 1'
#
loop_
_entity.id
_entity.type
_entity.pdbx_description
1 polymer ?
#
loop_
_entity_poly.entity_id
_entity_poly.type
_entity_poly.pdbx_seq_one_letter_code
_entity_poly.pdbx_strand_id
1 'polypeptide(L)'
;MTSSVRDGVTVAATADVDERADIGPGTRIWHLAQIREGASLGENCNIGRGAYVGPEVVLGDNCKLQNHALVYEPARLGDGVFIGPAAVLTNDEYPRAVIPDGRLKSGDDWTAVGVVVGDGAAIGARAVCVAPVTVGRWALVAAGAVVTKDVPDYALVVGVPARRIGWVGEAGRPLEPKGDGVWVCPATGASYVENDGRLSPS
;
A
#
# COMPACT_ATOMS: atom_id res chain seq x y z
N MET A 1 22.36 20.72 3.94
CA MET A 1 21.43 20.27 4.98
C MET A 1 21.74 18.83 5.28
N THR A 2 22.27 18.55 6.45
CA THR A 2 22.68 17.20 6.84
C THR A 2 21.43 16.45 7.24
N SER A 3 21.04 15.46 6.43
CA SER A 3 20.04 14.46 6.82
C SER A 3 20.45 13.90 8.20
N SER A 4 19.53 13.89 9.15
CA SER A 4 19.71 13.17 10.42
C SER A 4 19.67 11.68 10.08
N VAL A 5 20.81 11.15 9.67
CA VAL A 5 20.94 9.72 9.40
C VAL A 5 20.88 9.03 10.76
N ARG A 6 19.77 8.38 11.06
CA ARG A 6 19.69 7.41 12.15
C ARG A 6 20.61 6.24 11.79
N ASP A 7 21.26 5.64 12.80
CA ASP A 7 22.11 4.47 12.59
C ASP A 7 21.37 3.40 11.77
N GLY A 8 21.96 3.02 10.63
CA GLY A 8 21.42 1.98 9.77
C GLY A 8 20.45 2.41 8.66
N VAL A 9 20.10 3.69 8.51
CA VAL A 9 19.27 4.19 7.40
C VAL A 9 20.14 4.67 6.23
N THR A 10 19.82 4.23 5.01
CA THR A 10 20.51 4.68 3.79
C THR A 10 19.63 5.64 3.00
N VAL A 11 20.05 6.88 2.83
CA VAL A 11 19.34 7.90 2.06
C VAL A 11 20.15 8.35 0.86
N ALA A 12 19.61 8.19 -0.35
CA ALA A 12 20.26 8.65 -1.58
C ALA A 12 20.36 10.18 -1.60
N ALA A 13 21.46 10.72 -2.13
CA ALA A 13 21.79 12.16 -2.08
C ALA A 13 20.74 13.10 -2.70
N THR A 14 19.84 12.59 -3.54
CA THR A 14 18.76 13.37 -4.17
C THR A 14 17.38 13.03 -3.64
N ALA A 15 17.29 12.22 -2.58
CA ALA A 15 16.03 12.02 -1.89
C ALA A 15 15.69 13.25 -1.04
N ASP A 16 14.40 13.54 -0.93
CA ASP A 16 13.86 14.63 -0.12
C ASP A 16 13.17 14.02 1.11
N VAL A 17 13.81 14.10 2.27
CA VAL A 17 13.33 13.50 3.51
C VAL A 17 13.18 14.58 4.56
N ASP A 18 11.94 14.81 5.00
CA ASP A 18 11.66 15.79 6.08
C ASP A 18 12.31 15.34 7.39
N GLU A 19 12.87 16.29 8.13
CA GLU A 19 13.55 16.03 9.40
C GLU A 19 12.63 15.48 10.50
N ARG A 20 11.33 15.71 10.37
CA ARG A 20 10.28 15.22 11.29
C ARG A 20 9.79 13.80 10.95
N ALA A 21 10.26 13.21 9.85
CA ALA A 21 9.94 11.82 9.55
C ALA A 21 10.67 10.87 10.51
N ASP A 22 9.97 9.84 10.96
CA ASP A 22 10.54 8.75 11.75
C ASP A 22 10.85 7.55 10.86
N ILE A 23 12.13 7.10 10.85
CA ILE A 23 12.56 6.06 9.91
C ILE A 23 13.34 4.99 10.66
N GLY A 24 12.83 3.76 10.64
CA GLY A 24 13.44 2.62 11.27
C GLY A 24 14.75 2.18 10.61
N PRO A 25 15.63 1.50 11.39
CA PRO A 25 16.94 1.02 10.92
C PRO A 25 16.81 0.04 9.76
N GLY A 26 17.85 -0.08 8.92
CA GLY A 26 17.85 -0.95 7.75
C GLY A 26 17.06 -0.42 6.55
N THR A 27 16.30 0.66 6.72
CA THR A 27 15.50 1.27 5.65
C THR A 27 16.39 1.97 4.62
N ARG A 28 16.02 1.83 3.34
CA ARG A 28 16.72 2.42 2.20
C ARG A 28 15.79 3.32 1.41
N ILE A 29 16.19 4.57 1.20
CA ILE A 29 15.44 5.59 0.46
C ILE A 29 16.24 5.96 -0.78
N TRP A 30 15.67 5.67 -1.94
CA TRP A 30 16.35 5.86 -3.22
C TRP A 30 16.18 7.27 -3.78
N HIS A 31 16.94 7.56 -4.82
CA HIS A 31 16.98 8.85 -5.49
C HIS A 31 15.59 9.41 -5.80
N LEU A 32 15.39 10.72 -5.59
CA LEU A 32 14.16 11.46 -5.88
C LEU A 32 12.92 10.96 -5.12
N ALA A 33 13.06 10.04 -4.18
CA ALA A 33 11.96 9.72 -3.28
C ALA A 33 11.69 10.90 -2.35
N GLN A 34 10.42 11.14 -2.03
CA GLN A 34 10.01 12.17 -1.09
C GLN A 34 9.30 11.56 0.11
N ILE A 35 9.79 11.84 1.30
CA ILE A 35 9.19 11.45 2.57
C ILE A 35 8.79 12.73 3.30
N ARG A 36 7.50 12.88 3.55
CA ARG A 36 6.96 14.09 4.13
C ARG A 36 7.00 14.07 5.67
N GLU A 37 6.65 15.24 6.21
CA GLU A 37 6.59 15.53 7.64
C GLU A 37 5.71 14.55 8.40
N GLY A 38 6.21 14.07 9.54
CA GLY A 38 5.49 13.16 10.43
C GLY A 38 5.25 11.76 9.88
N ALA A 39 5.73 11.45 8.67
CA ALA A 39 5.68 10.07 8.17
C ALA A 39 6.50 9.13 9.07
N SER A 40 5.96 7.93 9.34
CA SER A 40 6.62 6.91 10.14
C SER A 40 6.83 5.65 9.30
N LEU A 41 8.07 5.26 9.10
CA LEU A 41 8.49 4.08 8.37
C LEU A 41 9.16 3.10 9.34
N GLY A 42 8.69 1.87 9.35
CA GLY A 42 9.30 0.79 10.14
C GLY A 42 10.70 0.41 9.66
N GLU A 43 11.19 -0.71 10.17
CA GLU A 43 12.52 -1.24 9.89
C GLU A 43 12.59 -1.90 8.50
N ASN A 44 13.79 -1.93 7.91
CA ASN A 44 14.10 -2.67 6.68
C ASN A 44 13.21 -2.32 5.46
N CYS A 45 12.59 -1.16 5.43
CA CYS A 45 11.80 -0.71 4.30
C CYS A 45 12.68 -0.37 3.09
N ASN A 46 12.12 -0.50 1.89
CA ASN A 46 12.80 -0.14 0.65
C ASN A 46 11.91 0.82 -0.17
N ILE A 47 12.29 2.09 -0.19
CA ILE A 47 11.51 3.16 -0.82
C ILE A 47 12.13 3.52 -2.16
N GLY A 48 11.50 3.09 -3.23
CA GLY A 48 11.99 3.17 -4.61
C GLY A 48 12.14 4.59 -5.13
N ARG A 49 12.85 4.73 -6.24
CA ARG A 49 13.10 6.02 -6.89
C ARG A 49 11.80 6.77 -7.17
N GLY A 50 11.74 8.05 -6.79
CA GLY A 50 10.60 8.93 -7.04
C GLY A 50 9.30 8.48 -6.37
N ALA A 51 9.37 7.59 -5.39
CA ALA A 51 8.21 7.25 -4.58
C ALA A 51 7.85 8.42 -3.66
N TYR A 52 6.56 8.60 -3.40
CA TYR A 52 6.04 9.62 -2.51
C TYR A 52 5.38 8.97 -1.28
N VAL A 53 5.77 9.42 -0.12
CA VAL A 53 5.16 9.09 1.16
C VAL A 53 4.67 10.38 1.79
N GLY A 54 3.34 10.54 1.86
CA GLY A 54 2.67 11.76 2.33
C GLY A 54 2.86 12.03 3.82
N PRO A 55 2.40 13.19 4.29
CA PRO A 55 2.45 13.55 5.71
C PRO A 55 1.77 12.50 6.58
N GLU A 56 2.37 12.20 7.73
CA GLU A 56 1.78 11.30 8.75
C GLU A 56 1.38 9.90 8.24
N VAL A 57 1.82 9.50 7.05
CA VAL A 57 1.67 8.13 6.54
C VAL A 57 2.45 7.18 7.43
N VAL A 58 1.87 6.02 7.72
CA VAL A 58 2.51 4.97 8.52
C VAL A 58 2.76 3.74 7.68
N LEU A 59 4.01 3.28 7.64
CA LEU A 59 4.43 2.00 7.10
C LEU A 59 4.96 1.13 8.24
N GLY A 60 4.52 -0.13 8.28
CA GLY A 60 5.14 -1.15 9.12
C GLY A 60 6.52 -1.57 8.62
N ASP A 61 7.03 -2.65 9.17
CA ASP A 61 8.35 -3.19 8.84
C ASP A 61 8.37 -3.90 7.48
N ASN A 62 9.56 -3.98 6.88
CA ASN A 62 9.82 -4.75 5.65
C ASN A 62 8.97 -4.33 4.43
N CYS A 63 8.42 -3.12 4.42
CA CYS A 63 7.64 -2.61 3.31
C CYS A 63 8.51 -2.31 2.08
N LYS A 64 7.96 -2.55 0.89
CA LYS A 64 8.60 -2.23 -0.40
C LYS A 64 7.70 -1.34 -1.24
N LEU A 65 8.02 -0.06 -1.31
CA LEU A 65 7.44 0.86 -2.27
C LEU A 65 8.32 0.90 -3.51
N GLN A 66 7.76 0.51 -4.64
CA GLN A 66 8.50 0.51 -5.90
C GLN A 66 8.58 1.92 -6.51
N ASN A 67 9.36 2.06 -7.58
CA ASN A 67 9.58 3.34 -8.23
C ASN A 67 8.27 4.05 -8.58
N HIS A 68 8.19 5.33 -8.22
CA HIS A 68 7.04 6.20 -8.48
C HIS A 68 5.71 5.74 -7.85
N ALA A 69 5.76 4.89 -6.83
CA ALA A 69 4.58 4.60 -6.01
C ALA A 69 4.18 5.86 -5.23
N LEU A 70 2.89 6.17 -5.18
CA LEU A 70 2.37 7.36 -4.50
C LEU A 70 1.44 6.92 -3.36
N VAL A 71 1.88 7.19 -2.13
CA VAL A 71 1.15 6.86 -0.91
C VAL A 71 0.77 8.15 -0.21
N TYR A 72 -0.49 8.57 -0.40
CA TYR A 72 -1.00 9.79 0.19
C TYR A 72 -1.54 9.57 1.61
N GLU A 73 -1.51 10.63 2.39
CA GLU A 73 -2.05 10.70 3.76
C GLU A 73 -3.58 10.49 3.78
N PRO A 74 -4.12 9.96 4.86
CA PRO A 74 -3.50 9.33 6.02
C PRO A 74 -3.34 7.81 5.87
N ALA A 75 -2.76 7.33 4.78
CA ALA A 75 -2.61 5.90 4.53
C ALA A 75 -1.85 5.19 5.66
N ARG A 76 -2.25 3.93 5.90
CA ARG A 76 -1.59 3.04 6.86
C ARG A 76 -1.34 1.69 6.24
N LEU A 77 -0.09 1.27 6.22
CA LEU A 77 0.37 0.01 5.67
C LEU A 77 0.94 -0.84 6.82
N GLY A 78 0.49 -2.09 6.90
CA GLY A 78 1.05 -3.07 7.82
C GLY A 78 2.44 -3.56 7.41
N ASP A 79 2.91 -4.63 8.04
CA ASP A 79 4.23 -5.20 7.79
C ASP A 79 4.28 -5.95 6.45
N GLY A 80 5.44 -5.91 5.79
CA GLY A 80 5.69 -6.69 4.57
C GLY A 80 4.87 -6.27 3.36
N VAL A 81 4.26 -5.09 3.35
CA VAL A 81 3.43 -4.61 2.25
C VAL A 81 4.28 -4.28 1.02
N PHE A 82 3.80 -4.72 -0.13
CA PHE A 82 4.39 -4.39 -1.43
C PHE A 82 3.50 -3.41 -2.21
N ILE A 83 4.04 -2.25 -2.57
CA ILE A 83 3.39 -1.28 -3.46
C ILE A 83 4.14 -1.24 -4.79
N GLY A 84 3.49 -1.69 -5.85
CA GLY A 84 4.06 -1.83 -7.19
C GLY A 84 4.43 -0.50 -7.86
N PRO A 85 5.23 -0.54 -8.93
CA PRO A 85 5.64 0.67 -9.64
C PRO A 85 4.45 1.53 -10.09
N ALA A 86 4.51 2.83 -9.79
CA ALA A 86 3.49 3.81 -10.16
C ALA A 86 2.06 3.46 -9.67
N ALA A 87 1.92 2.62 -8.65
CA ALA A 87 0.65 2.43 -7.97
C ALA A 87 0.31 3.65 -7.11
N VAL A 88 -0.98 3.92 -6.94
CA VAL A 88 -1.47 5.12 -6.23
C VAL A 88 -2.48 4.73 -5.16
N LEU A 89 -2.23 5.17 -3.93
CA LEU A 89 -3.21 5.17 -2.84
C LEU A 89 -3.69 6.61 -2.69
N THR A 90 -4.96 6.88 -3.07
CA THR A 90 -5.52 8.25 -3.06
C THR A 90 -5.97 8.68 -1.65
N ASN A 91 -6.36 9.95 -1.49
CA ASN A 91 -6.80 10.49 -0.21
C ASN A 91 -7.99 11.47 -0.29
N ASP A 92 -8.47 11.77 -1.48
CA ASP A 92 -9.65 12.63 -1.68
C ASP A 92 -10.75 11.84 -2.40
N GLU A 93 -11.89 11.64 -1.71
CA GLU A 93 -13.04 10.93 -2.25
C GLU A 93 -13.76 11.75 -3.34
N TYR A 94 -13.78 13.07 -3.20
CA TYR A 94 -14.46 13.99 -4.09
C TYR A 94 -13.55 15.13 -4.57
N PRO A 95 -12.55 14.83 -5.41
CA PRO A 95 -11.52 15.80 -5.79
C PRO A 95 -12.11 16.95 -6.62
N ARG A 96 -11.82 18.17 -6.19
CA ARG A 96 -12.14 19.41 -6.91
C ARG A 96 -11.04 20.43 -6.65
N ALA A 97 -10.70 21.20 -7.66
CA ALA A 97 -9.74 22.31 -7.52
C ALA A 97 -10.38 23.53 -6.85
N VAL A 98 -11.67 23.71 -7.03
CA VAL A 98 -12.42 24.86 -6.50
C VAL A 98 -13.68 24.43 -5.75
N ILE A 99 -14.13 25.23 -4.81
CA ILE A 99 -15.45 25.10 -4.18
C ILE A 99 -16.52 25.77 -5.04
N PRO A 100 -17.83 25.57 -4.76
CA PRO A 100 -18.92 26.04 -5.63
C PRO A 100 -18.95 27.56 -5.92
N ASP A 101 -18.36 28.39 -5.08
CA ASP A 101 -18.24 29.84 -5.28
C ASP A 101 -17.08 30.26 -6.21
N GLY A 102 -16.29 29.30 -6.71
CA GLY A 102 -15.17 29.52 -7.60
C GLY A 102 -13.83 29.77 -6.89
N ARG A 103 -13.78 29.85 -5.55
CA ARG A 103 -12.54 29.97 -4.78
C ARG A 103 -11.73 28.67 -4.84
N LEU A 104 -10.41 28.79 -4.88
CA LEU A 104 -9.52 27.61 -4.78
C LEU A 104 -9.79 26.84 -3.47
N LYS A 105 -9.99 25.54 -3.60
CA LYS A 105 -10.16 24.61 -2.47
C LYS A 105 -8.88 24.58 -1.63
N SER A 106 -9.03 24.71 -0.32
CA SER A 106 -7.92 24.67 0.66
C SER A 106 -8.03 23.42 1.54
N GLY A 107 -7.06 23.23 2.44
CA GLY A 107 -7.07 22.14 3.41
C GLY A 107 -8.31 22.12 4.33
N ASP A 108 -8.91 23.29 4.58
CA ASP A 108 -10.09 23.40 5.44
C ASP A 108 -11.41 23.03 4.72
N ASP A 109 -11.37 22.87 3.42
CA ASP A 109 -12.56 22.61 2.59
C ASP A 109 -12.80 21.12 2.33
N TRP A 110 -11.96 20.22 2.87
CA TRP A 110 -12.11 18.78 2.70
C TRP A 110 -11.44 18.01 3.84
N THR A 111 -11.80 16.76 3.95
CA THR A 111 -11.17 15.84 4.91
C THR A 111 -10.46 14.74 4.15
N ALA A 112 -9.19 14.57 4.42
CA ALA A 112 -8.42 13.46 3.87
C ALA A 112 -8.96 12.13 4.39
N VAL A 113 -9.16 11.17 3.50
CA VAL A 113 -9.54 9.80 3.81
C VAL A 113 -8.46 8.85 3.31
N GLY A 114 -8.11 7.85 4.12
CA GLY A 114 -6.95 7.01 3.83
C GLY A 114 -7.29 5.66 3.24
N VAL A 115 -6.25 5.05 2.67
CA VAL A 115 -6.22 3.63 2.32
C VAL A 115 -5.53 2.87 3.43
N VAL A 116 -6.13 1.77 3.89
CA VAL A 116 -5.52 0.85 4.84
C VAL A 116 -5.09 -0.41 4.08
N VAL A 117 -3.85 -0.84 4.27
CA VAL A 117 -3.30 -2.04 3.63
C VAL A 117 -2.79 -2.97 4.72
N GLY A 118 -3.37 -4.16 4.81
CA GLY A 118 -3.01 -5.18 5.80
C GLY A 118 -1.67 -5.85 5.50
N ASP A 119 -1.13 -6.53 6.53
CA ASP A 119 0.18 -7.19 6.48
C ASP A 119 0.32 -8.11 5.27
N GLY A 120 1.46 -8.12 4.65
CA GLY A 120 1.82 -8.98 3.52
C GLY A 120 1.03 -8.72 2.23
N ALA A 121 0.11 -7.76 2.21
CA ALA A 121 -0.66 -7.46 1.01
C ALA A 121 0.21 -6.84 -0.10
N ALA A 122 -0.19 -7.08 -1.35
CA ALA A 122 0.52 -6.58 -2.51
C ALA A 122 -0.40 -5.79 -3.45
N ILE A 123 0.02 -4.60 -3.79
CA ILE A 123 -0.63 -3.73 -4.77
C ILE A 123 0.19 -3.76 -6.06
N GLY A 124 -0.40 -4.25 -7.14
CA GLY A 124 0.27 -4.41 -8.43
C GLY A 124 0.64 -3.08 -9.10
N ALA A 125 1.55 -3.15 -10.07
CA ALA A 125 1.99 -1.97 -10.80
C ALA A 125 0.83 -1.18 -11.41
N ARG A 126 0.85 0.15 -11.28
CA ARG A 126 -0.19 1.07 -11.80
C ARG A 126 -1.61 0.79 -11.30
N ALA A 127 -1.79 0.01 -10.24
CA ALA A 127 -3.08 -0.10 -9.58
C ALA A 127 -3.41 1.19 -8.84
N VAL A 128 -4.71 1.50 -8.72
CA VAL A 128 -5.20 2.66 -7.98
C VAL A 128 -6.15 2.16 -6.89
N CYS A 129 -5.85 2.49 -5.64
CA CYS A 129 -6.77 2.31 -4.53
C CYS A 129 -7.45 3.64 -4.24
N VAL A 130 -8.75 3.73 -4.51
CA VAL A 130 -9.55 4.95 -4.32
C VAL A 130 -10.05 4.98 -2.89
N ALA A 131 -9.51 5.90 -2.09
CA ALA A 131 -9.89 6.05 -0.69
C ALA A 131 -11.36 6.50 -0.52
N PRO A 132 -12.04 6.08 0.59
CA PRO A 132 -11.55 5.17 1.61
C PRO A 132 -11.73 3.69 1.21
N VAL A 133 -10.68 2.91 1.29
CA VAL A 133 -10.77 1.45 1.13
C VAL A 133 -9.77 0.74 2.05
N THR A 134 -10.12 -0.48 2.44
CA THR A 134 -9.21 -1.40 3.13
C THR A 134 -8.83 -2.55 2.20
N VAL A 135 -7.53 -2.81 2.04
CA VAL A 135 -7.02 -4.01 1.40
C VAL A 135 -6.55 -4.97 2.50
N GLY A 136 -7.20 -6.12 2.59
CA GLY A 136 -6.96 -7.11 3.64
C GLY A 136 -5.57 -7.74 3.58
N ARG A 137 -5.21 -8.43 4.66
CA ARG A 137 -3.91 -9.11 4.81
C ARG A 137 -3.68 -10.11 3.68
N TRP A 138 -2.45 -10.15 3.17
CA TRP A 138 -2.02 -11.07 2.11
C TRP A 138 -2.84 -10.98 0.82
N ALA A 139 -3.74 -10.00 0.69
CA ALA A 139 -4.48 -9.78 -0.55
C ALA A 139 -3.57 -9.33 -1.68
N LEU A 140 -3.92 -9.70 -2.90
CA LEU A 140 -3.22 -9.29 -4.11
C LEU A 140 -4.13 -8.48 -5.03
N VAL A 141 -3.82 -7.22 -5.19
CA VAL A 141 -4.42 -6.34 -6.20
C VAL A 141 -3.58 -6.44 -7.46
N ALA A 142 -4.17 -6.92 -8.55
CA ALA A 142 -3.45 -7.09 -9.82
C ALA A 142 -3.02 -5.75 -10.43
N ALA A 143 -1.99 -5.80 -11.29
CA ALA A 143 -1.52 -4.62 -12.00
C ALA A 143 -2.65 -3.94 -12.81
N GLY A 144 -2.71 -2.61 -12.77
CA GLY A 144 -3.71 -1.80 -13.46
C GLY A 144 -5.13 -1.88 -12.90
N ALA A 145 -5.36 -2.57 -11.79
CA ALA A 145 -6.68 -2.63 -11.17
C ALA A 145 -7.06 -1.31 -10.50
N VAL A 146 -8.37 -0.99 -10.46
CA VAL A 146 -8.91 0.16 -9.72
C VAL A 146 -9.81 -0.35 -8.59
N VAL A 147 -9.28 -0.27 -7.38
CA VAL A 147 -9.97 -0.71 -6.16
C VAL A 147 -10.88 0.41 -5.67
N THR A 148 -12.19 0.15 -5.61
CA THR A 148 -13.23 1.10 -5.18
C THR A 148 -14.08 0.56 -4.04
N LYS A 149 -13.73 -0.60 -3.50
CA LYS A 149 -14.39 -1.25 -2.35
C LYS A 149 -13.36 -2.05 -1.59
N ASP A 150 -13.64 -2.33 -0.33
CA ASP A 150 -12.77 -3.15 0.50
C ASP A 150 -12.46 -4.51 -0.14
N VAL A 151 -11.24 -4.96 0.04
CA VAL A 151 -10.72 -6.22 -0.46
C VAL A 151 -10.50 -7.14 0.74
N PRO A 152 -11.13 -8.33 0.80
CA PRO A 152 -10.94 -9.28 1.89
C PRO A 152 -9.49 -9.78 2.00
N ASP A 153 -9.14 -10.29 3.18
CA ASP A 153 -7.88 -11.02 3.40
C ASP A 153 -7.72 -12.11 2.34
N TYR A 154 -6.51 -12.28 1.83
CA TYR A 154 -6.14 -13.30 0.82
C TYR A 154 -6.87 -13.18 -0.52
N ALA A 155 -7.67 -12.17 -0.77
CA ALA A 155 -8.40 -12.05 -2.04
C ALA A 155 -7.46 -11.66 -3.19
N LEU A 156 -7.65 -12.31 -4.35
CA LEU A 156 -7.07 -11.90 -5.62
C LEU A 156 -8.10 -11.05 -6.38
N VAL A 157 -7.80 -9.76 -6.57
CA VAL A 157 -8.69 -8.83 -7.27
C VAL A 157 -8.06 -8.27 -8.53
N VAL A 158 -8.86 -8.13 -9.60
CA VAL A 158 -8.42 -7.65 -10.92
C VAL A 158 -9.45 -6.72 -11.55
N GLY A 159 -9.02 -5.87 -12.45
CA GLY A 159 -9.90 -5.10 -13.36
C GLY A 159 -10.30 -3.71 -12.88
N VAL A 160 -11.14 -3.04 -13.68
CA VAL A 160 -11.63 -1.66 -13.47
C VAL A 160 -13.16 -1.67 -13.64
N PRO A 161 -13.92 -1.55 -12.54
CA PRO A 161 -13.48 -1.60 -11.15
C PRO A 161 -13.00 -3.01 -10.75
N ALA A 162 -12.12 -3.09 -9.75
CA ALA A 162 -11.58 -4.35 -9.28
C ALA A 162 -12.65 -5.32 -8.77
N ARG A 163 -12.52 -6.60 -9.12
CA ARG A 163 -13.40 -7.68 -8.67
C ARG A 163 -12.57 -8.88 -8.23
N ARG A 164 -13.00 -9.56 -7.18
CA ARG A 164 -12.36 -10.81 -6.74
C ARG A 164 -12.58 -11.90 -7.78
N ILE A 165 -11.49 -12.53 -8.19
CA ILE A 165 -11.50 -13.67 -9.12
C ILE A 165 -11.03 -14.96 -8.46
N GLY A 166 -10.54 -14.90 -7.24
CA GLY A 166 -10.04 -16.05 -6.49
C GLY A 166 -9.34 -15.64 -5.21
N TRP A 167 -8.48 -16.51 -4.75
CA TRP A 167 -7.69 -16.33 -3.56
C TRP A 167 -6.20 -16.48 -3.85
N VAL A 168 -5.36 -15.91 -3.01
CA VAL A 168 -3.91 -15.98 -3.08
C VAL A 168 -3.37 -16.38 -1.70
N GLY A 169 -2.37 -17.23 -1.67
CA GLY A 169 -1.70 -17.60 -0.43
C GLY A 169 -0.55 -16.67 -0.08
N GLU A 170 0.02 -16.82 1.10
CA GLU A 170 1.16 -16.02 1.60
C GLU A 170 2.40 -16.09 0.69
N ALA A 171 2.54 -17.15 -0.11
CA ALA A 171 3.57 -17.24 -1.15
C ALA A 171 3.30 -16.37 -2.39
N GLY A 172 2.22 -15.57 -2.42
CA GLY A 172 1.84 -14.71 -3.54
C GLY A 172 1.35 -15.47 -4.77
N ARG A 173 0.98 -16.75 -4.62
CA ARG A 173 0.48 -17.60 -5.70
C ARG A 173 -1.02 -17.78 -5.61
N PRO A 174 -1.75 -17.70 -6.75
CA PRO A 174 -3.16 -18.09 -6.78
C PRO A 174 -3.35 -19.49 -6.19
N LEU A 175 -4.36 -19.64 -5.34
CA LEU A 175 -4.70 -20.91 -4.72
C LEU A 175 -5.54 -21.75 -5.68
N GLU A 176 -5.41 -23.08 -5.56
CA GLU A 176 -6.19 -24.06 -6.29
C GLU A 176 -7.32 -24.62 -5.41
N PRO A 177 -8.57 -24.67 -5.90
CA PRO A 177 -9.66 -25.27 -5.15
C PRO A 177 -9.50 -26.81 -5.13
N LYS A 178 -9.76 -27.41 -3.98
CA LYS A 178 -9.75 -28.88 -3.79
C LYS A 178 -11.13 -29.46 -3.43
N GLY A 179 -12.18 -28.64 -3.44
CA GLY A 179 -13.54 -28.99 -3.03
C GLY A 179 -13.82 -28.62 -1.57
N ASP A 180 -15.10 -28.64 -1.19
CA ASP A 180 -15.60 -28.40 0.18
C ASP A 180 -15.03 -27.15 0.86
N GLY A 181 -14.82 -26.06 0.07
CA GLY A 181 -14.24 -24.82 0.59
C GLY A 181 -12.75 -24.88 0.89
N VAL A 182 -12.06 -25.97 0.55
CA VAL A 182 -10.62 -26.13 0.74
C VAL A 182 -9.85 -25.58 -0.47
N TRP A 183 -8.82 -24.80 -0.18
CA TRP A 183 -7.91 -24.21 -1.13
C TRP A 183 -6.46 -24.55 -0.78
N VAL A 184 -5.62 -24.80 -1.77
CA VAL A 184 -4.21 -25.21 -1.55
C VAL A 184 -3.28 -24.34 -2.37
N CYS A 185 -2.17 -23.91 -1.77
CA CYS A 185 -1.10 -23.19 -2.44
C CYS A 185 -0.26 -24.20 -3.27
N PRO A 186 -0.18 -24.05 -4.60
CA PRO A 186 0.58 -24.97 -5.43
C PRO A 186 2.11 -24.88 -5.23
N ALA A 187 2.59 -23.79 -4.62
CA ALA A 187 4.02 -23.60 -4.37
C ALA A 187 4.49 -24.17 -3.03
N THR A 188 3.63 -24.16 -2.00
CA THR A 188 4.02 -24.54 -0.63
C THR A 188 3.26 -25.74 -0.08
N GLY A 189 2.14 -26.10 -0.69
CA GLY A 189 1.21 -27.09 -0.16
C GLY A 189 0.37 -26.58 1.02
N ALA A 190 0.53 -25.33 1.45
CA ALA A 190 -0.26 -24.74 2.52
C ALA A 190 -1.75 -24.77 2.16
N SER A 191 -2.57 -25.15 3.14
CA SER A 191 -4.02 -25.27 3.01
C SER A 191 -4.74 -24.09 3.64
N TYR A 192 -5.88 -23.74 3.07
CA TYR A 192 -6.76 -22.68 3.52
C TYR A 192 -8.21 -23.15 3.44
N VAL A 193 -9.07 -22.55 4.25
CA VAL A 193 -10.51 -22.85 4.27
C VAL A 193 -11.30 -21.58 3.99
N GLU A 194 -12.22 -21.66 3.04
CA GLU A 194 -13.17 -20.59 2.73
C GLU A 194 -14.50 -20.85 3.44
N ASN A 195 -14.91 -19.90 4.28
CA ASN A 195 -16.20 -19.87 4.94
C ASN A 195 -16.83 -18.51 4.75
N ASP A 196 -18.07 -18.45 4.28
CA ASP A 196 -18.85 -17.22 4.09
C ASP A 196 -18.09 -16.13 3.30
N GLY A 197 -17.37 -16.54 2.24
CA GLY A 197 -16.63 -15.63 1.38
C GLY A 197 -15.36 -15.03 2.00
N ARG A 198 -14.88 -15.62 3.10
CA ARG A 198 -13.61 -15.28 3.77
C ARG A 198 -12.69 -16.49 3.76
N LEU A 199 -11.41 -16.25 3.53
CA LEU A 199 -10.39 -17.27 3.56
C LEU A 199 -9.56 -17.17 4.85
N SER A 200 -9.21 -18.33 5.44
CA SER A 200 -8.27 -18.43 6.56
C SER A 200 -7.31 -19.61 6.36
N PRO A 201 -6.08 -19.55 6.87
CA PRO A 201 -5.20 -20.72 6.97
C PRO A 201 -5.88 -21.85 7.75
N SER A 202 -5.62 -23.10 7.35
CA SER A 202 -6.15 -24.32 8.02
C SER A 202 -5.33 -24.67 9.24
#